data_d20177cd74100754917d3d40b0f1fb80
#
_entry.id   d20177cd74100754917d3d40b0f1fb80
#
_cell.length_a   1.000
_cell.length_b   1.000
_cell.length_c   1.000
_cell.angle_alpha   90.00
_cell.angle_beta   90.00
_cell.angle_gamma   90.00
#
_symmetry.space_group_name_H-M   'P 1'
#
loop_
_entity.id
_entity.type
_entity.pdbx_description
1 polymer ?
#
loop_
_entity_poly.entity_id
_entity_poly.type
_entity_poly.pdbx_seq_one_letter_code
_entity_poly.pdbx_strand_id
1 'polypeptide(L)'
;MCANYRPSTRDELQQRFGVAAPDSGYAAEAFPGSMGPLIRLPHADAVHGDRACAVGMFGMVPHWAEPKLARQTYNARTETVAAKPSFRNAWKRRQFCVIPVSSFYEPSYETGKAERWEIAGADGDSLGIAGLWELKSDGPNGLPLLSFTMLTINADGHPLMQRFHKPDDEKRMLVILDPRQIDDWLHCPVEEADRFLVRYPAERLVAKAAPMARRKPAQDTLLGF
;
A
#
# COMPACT_ATOMS: atom_id res chain seq x y z
N MET A 1 2.25 1.84 11.42
CA MET A 1 1.62 1.17 10.23
C MET A 1 1.37 2.23 9.19
N CYS A 2 1.75 1.96 7.94
CA CYS A 2 1.72 2.93 6.85
C CYS A 2 0.29 3.37 6.51
N ALA A 3 -0.04 4.60 6.82
CA ALA A 3 -1.34 5.22 6.52
C ALA A 3 -1.24 6.30 5.43
N ASN A 4 -0.05 6.48 4.85
CA ASN A 4 0.19 7.53 3.88
C ASN A 4 1.33 7.14 2.93
N TYR A 5 1.10 7.23 1.62
CA TYR A 5 2.11 6.94 0.62
C TYR A 5 1.91 7.78 -0.65
N ARG A 6 2.94 7.85 -1.47
CA ARG A 6 2.89 8.41 -2.82
C ARG A 6 2.82 7.25 -3.82
N PRO A 7 1.71 7.09 -4.53
CA PRO A 7 1.63 6.12 -5.61
C PRO A 7 2.66 6.40 -6.69
N SER A 8 3.12 5.35 -7.36
CA SER A 8 3.96 5.49 -8.55
C SER A 8 3.24 6.31 -9.63
N THR A 9 4.01 7.15 -10.31
CA THR A 9 3.53 7.93 -11.47
C THR A 9 3.24 7.02 -12.67
N ARG A 10 2.60 7.57 -13.70
CA ARG A 10 2.32 6.83 -14.95
C ARG A 10 3.61 6.30 -15.60
N ASP A 11 4.65 7.11 -15.61
CA ASP A 11 5.95 6.74 -16.19
C ASP A 11 6.64 5.63 -15.38
N GLU A 12 6.61 5.74 -14.04
CA GLU A 12 7.14 4.70 -13.16
C GLU A 12 6.39 3.37 -13.30
N LEU A 13 5.05 3.38 -13.48
CA LEU A 13 4.27 2.19 -13.75
C LEU A 13 4.76 1.47 -15.01
N GLN A 14 5.00 2.20 -16.07
CA GLN A 14 5.51 1.63 -17.33
C GLN A 14 6.96 1.17 -17.20
N GLN A 15 7.84 2.00 -16.66
CA GLN A 15 9.28 1.75 -16.62
C GLN A 15 9.66 0.67 -15.61
N ARG A 16 9.04 0.69 -14.42
CA ARG A 16 9.42 -0.19 -13.32
C ARG A 16 8.62 -1.48 -13.26
N PHE A 17 7.32 -1.42 -13.60
CA PHE A 17 6.41 -2.56 -13.47
C PHE A 17 5.95 -3.13 -14.82
N GLY A 18 6.28 -2.49 -15.93
CA GLY A 18 5.92 -2.95 -17.28
C GLY A 18 4.40 -2.93 -17.55
N VAL A 19 3.64 -2.10 -16.84
CA VAL A 19 2.19 -2.01 -16.98
C VAL A 19 1.77 -0.64 -17.50
N ALA A 20 0.74 -0.62 -18.35
CA ALA A 20 0.11 0.62 -18.76
C ALA A 20 -0.60 1.28 -17.56
N ALA A 21 -0.47 2.59 -17.46
CA ALA A 21 -1.20 3.34 -16.44
C ALA A 21 -2.71 3.27 -16.70
N PRO A 22 -3.55 3.17 -15.64
CA PRO A 22 -4.99 3.14 -15.79
C PRO A 22 -5.51 4.49 -16.32
N ASP A 23 -6.62 4.48 -17.06
CA ASP A 23 -7.26 5.71 -17.58
C ASP A 23 -7.80 6.59 -16.46
N SER A 24 -8.34 5.98 -15.40
CA SER A 24 -8.81 6.70 -14.21
C SER A 24 -7.65 7.30 -13.41
N GLY A 25 -7.83 8.55 -13.01
CA GLY A 25 -6.86 9.26 -12.15
C GLY A 25 -6.85 8.71 -10.74
N TYR A 26 -5.72 8.89 -10.05
CA TYR A 26 -5.56 8.59 -8.63
C TYR A 26 -4.81 9.71 -7.91
N ALA A 27 -4.85 9.72 -6.59
CA ALA A 27 -4.25 10.78 -5.78
C ALA A 27 -2.72 10.77 -5.90
N ALA A 28 -2.10 11.95 -5.97
CA ALA A 28 -0.63 12.09 -5.92
C ALA A 28 -0.05 11.68 -4.56
N GLU A 29 -0.87 11.74 -3.51
CA GLU A 29 -0.58 11.26 -2.16
C GLU A 29 -1.85 10.61 -1.62
N ALA A 30 -1.75 9.34 -1.20
CA ALA A 30 -2.88 8.52 -0.82
C ALA A 30 -2.94 8.28 0.69
N PHE A 31 -4.16 8.36 1.22
CA PHE A 31 -4.55 8.04 2.59
C PHE A 31 -5.64 6.96 2.59
N PRO A 32 -5.93 6.30 3.72
CA PRO A 32 -7.04 5.34 3.78
C PRO A 32 -8.35 5.93 3.28
N GLY A 33 -8.94 5.28 2.27
CA GLY A 33 -10.10 5.76 1.54
C GLY A 33 -9.79 6.50 0.22
N SER A 34 -8.55 6.89 -0.03
CA SER A 34 -8.15 7.43 -1.34
C SER A 34 -8.10 6.34 -2.41
N MET A 35 -8.27 6.74 -3.68
CA MET A 35 -8.05 5.86 -4.81
C MET A 35 -6.55 5.83 -5.16
N GLY A 36 -6.02 4.63 -5.44
CA GLY A 36 -4.63 4.41 -5.82
C GLY A 36 -4.46 3.24 -6.77
N PRO A 37 -3.32 3.15 -7.49
CA PRO A 37 -3.06 2.06 -8.42
C PRO A 37 -2.72 0.77 -7.67
N LEU A 38 -3.15 -0.35 -8.26
CA LEU A 38 -2.73 -1.69 -7.87
C LEU A 38 -2.51 -2.54 -9.13
N ILE A 39 -1.52 -3.42 -9.07
CA ILE A 39 -1.17 -4.36 -10.12
C ILE A 39 -1.66 -5.74 -9.68
N ARG A 40 -2.39 -6.43 -10.54
CA ARG A 40 -2.91 -7.78 -10.28
C ARG A 40 -2.96 -8.59 -11.57
N LEU A 41 -3.24 -9.86 -11.46
CA LEU A 41 -3.53 -10.68 -12.64
C LEU A 41 -4.81 -10.16 -13.32
N PRO A 42 -4.84 -10.05 -14.66
CA PRO A 42 -6.03 -9.61 -15.40
C PRO A 42 -7.19 -10.61 -15.26
N HIS A 43 -6.88 -11.92 -15.23
CA HIS A 43 -7.82 -13.04 -15.07
C HIS A 43 -7.14 -14.24 -14.37
N ALA A 44 -7.90 -15.26 -13.99
CA ALA A 44 -7.42 -16.35 -13.14
C ALA A 44 -6.40 -17.28 -13.83
N ASP A 45 -6.49 -17.39 -15.15
CA ASP A 45 -5.62 -18.19 -16.01
C ASP A 45 -4.52 -17.38 -16.71
N ALA A 46 -4.24 -16.16 -16.20
CA ALA A 46 -3.14 -15.33 -16.66
C ALA A 46 -1.79 -16.05 -16.50
N VAL A 47 -0.93 -15.91 -17.50
CA VAL A 47 0.41 -16.51 -17.48
C VAL A 47 1.44 -15.53 -16.90
N HIS A 48 2.64 -16.02 -16.61
CA HIS A 48 3.74 -15.17 -16.15
C HIS A 48 3.99 -14.02 -17.13
N GLY A 49 4.09 -12.80 -16.60
CA GLY A 49 4.21 -11.56 -17.36
C GLY A 49 2.88 -10.86 -17.61
N ASP A 50 1.76 -11.56 -17.52
CA ASP A 50 0.42 -10.94 -17.66
C ASP A 50 0.10 -10.14 -16.39
N ARG A 51 0.09 -8.83 -16.51
CA ARG A 51 -0.22 -7.91 -15.42
C ARG A 51 -1.18 -6.83 -15.88
N ALA A 52 -2.14 -6.48 -15.03
CA ALA A 52 -3.04 -5.35 -15.26
C ALA A 52 -2.94 -4.36 -14.10
N CYS A 53 -2.83 -3.08 -14.45
CA CYS A 53 -2.94 -2.01 -13.49
C CYS A 53 -4.39 -1.52 -13.44
N ALA A 54 -4.94 -1.42 -12.24
CA ALA A 54 -6.27 -0.90 -11.98
C ALA A 54 -6.22 0.15 -10.88
N VAL A 55 -7.29 0.92 -10.70
CA VAL A 55 -7.44 1.86 -9.59
C VAL A 55 -8.43 1.29 -8.58
N GLY A 56 -8.01 1.23 -7.33
CA GLY A 56 -8.82 0.76 -6.21
C GLY A 56 -8.72 1.67 -5.00
N MET A 57 -9.63 1.49 -4.05
CA MET A 57 -9.63 2.21 -2.78
C MET A 57 -8.56 1.65 -1.85
N PHE A 58 -7.72 2.50 -1.29
CA PHE A 58 -6.77 2.15 -0.25
C PHE A 58 -7.47 1.90 1.09
N GLY A 59 -7.47 0.67 1.51
CA GLY A 59 -8.26 0.09 2.59
C GLY A 59 -9.27 -0.90 2.04
N MET A 60 -9.09 -2.20 2.37
CA MET A 60 -9.93 -3.29 1.85
C MET A 60 -11.37 -3.18 2.34
N VAL A 61 -12.32 -3.28 1.42
CA VAL A 61 -13.75 -3.30 1.69
C VAL A 61 -14.32 -4.67 1.27
N PRO A 62 -14.44 -5.62 2.21
CA PRO A 62 -15.09 -6.90 1.93
C PRO A 62 -16.53 -6.71 1.46
N HIS A 63 -17.08 -7.72 0.75
CA HIS A 63 -18.44 -7.67 0.20
C HIS A 63 -19.54 -7.31 1.25
N TRP A 64 -19.37 -7.72 2.51
CA TRP A 64 -20.30 -7.49 3.61
C TRP A 64 -20.12 -6.15 4.32
N ALA A 65 -19.08 -5.36 3.98
CA ALA A 65 -18.70 -4.17 4.75
C ALA A 65 -19.08 -2.87 4.03
N GLU A 66 -19.26 -1.82 4.82
CA GLU A 66 -19.40 -0.46 4.34
C GLU A 66 -18.03 0.15 3.96
N PRO A 67 -17.98 1.07 2.98
CA PRO A 67 -16.72 1.68 2.53
C PRO A 67 -15.91 2.38 3.64
N LYS A 68 -16.56 2.86 4.69
CA LYS A 68 -15.89 3.47 5.85
C LYS A 68 -14.91 2.54 6.56
N LEU A 69 -15.06 1.21 6.39
CA LEU A 69 -14.14 0.22 6.95
C LEU A 69 -12.71 0.36 6.38
N ALA A 70 -12.54 0.93 5.17
CA ALA A 70 -11.25 1.18 4.55
C ALA A 70 -10.26 1.89 5.49
N ARG A 71 -10.75 2.75 6.39
CA ARG A 71 -9.92 3.46 7.38
C ARG A 71 -9.31 2.56 8.47
N GLN A 72 -9.69 1.28 8.53
CA GLN A 72 -9.20 0.29 9.51
C GLN A 72 -8.55 -0.92 8.84
N THR A 73 -8.67 -1.04 7.52
CA THR A 73 -8.25 -2.22 6.74
C THR A 73 -7.20 -1.91 5.68
N TYR A 74 -6.54 -0.76 5.80
CA TYR A 74 -5.50 -0.34 4.86
C TYR A 74 -4.17 -1.11 5.03
N ASN A 75 -3.95 -1.73 6.20
CA ASN A 75 -2.85 -2.65 6.42
C ASN A 75 -3.36 -3.99 6.97
N ALA A 76 -2.83 -5.10 6.48
CA ALA A 76 -3.08 -6.44 6.97
C ALA A 76 -1.78 -7.04 7.52
N ARG A 77 -1.82 -7.49 8.79
CA ARG A 77 -0.70 -8.20 9.42
C ARG A 77 -0.61 -9.61 8.87
N THR A 78 0.55 -10.00 8.37
CA THR A 78 0.76 -11.35 7.80
C THR A 78 0.47 -12.46 8.79
N GLU A 79 0.76 -12.25 10.07
CA GLU A 79 0.54 -13.21 11.15
C GLU A 79 -0.94 -13.54 11.40
N THR A 80 -1.84 -12.67 10.93
CA THR A 80 -3.29 -12.84 11.18
C THR A 80 -4.15 -12.73 9.92
N VAL A 81 -3.55 -12.49 8.77
CA VAL A 81 -4.25 -12.25 7.50
C VAL A 81 -5.19 -13.39 7.12
N ALA A 82 -4.76 -14.64 7.33
CA ALA A 82 -5.55 -15.84 7.05
C ALA A 82 -6.76 -16.05 7.99
N ALA A 83 -6.77 -15.37 9.15
CA ALA A 83 -7.81 -15.54 10.17
C ALA A 83 -8.81 -14.36 10.25
N LYS A 84 -8.32 -13.13 10.02
CA LYS A 84 -9.14 -11.92 10.19
C LYS A 84 -10.26 -11.84 9.15
N PRO A 85 -11.52 -11.58 9.59
CA PRO A 85 -12.68 -11.54 8.69
C PRO A 85 -12.52 -10.64 7.47
N SER A 86 -11.84 -9.52 7.62
CA SER A 86 -11.63 -8.56 6.54
C SER A 86 -10.70 -9.06 5.43
N PHE A 87 -9.81 -10.03 5.72
CA PHE A 87 -8.74 -10.42 4.80
C PHE A 87 -8.75 -11.88 4.40
N ARG A 88 -9.25 -12.78 5.28
CA ARG A 88 -9.15 -14.24 5.12
C ARG A 88 -9.70 -14.75 3.79
N ASN A 89 -10.78 -14.15 3.26
CA ASN A 89 -11.38 -14.60 2.01
C ASN A 89 -10.53 -14.21 0.80
N ALA A 90 -10.01 -12.99 0.76
CA ALA A 90 -9.09 -12.54 -0.28
C ALA A 90 -7.79 -13.35 -0.25
N TRP A 91 -7.25 -13.62 0.96
CA TRP A 91 -6.09 -14.48 1.16
C TRP A 91 -6.32 -15.88 0.59
N LYS A 92 -7.39 -16.56 1.03
CA LYS A 92 -7.73 -17.91 0.59
C LYS A 92 -7.96 -18.00 -0.93
N ARG A 93 -8.52 -16.95 -1.54
CA ARG A 93 -8.79 -16.89 -2.99
C ARG A 93 -7.60 -16.40 -3.80
N ARG A 94 -6.42 -16.21 -3.17
CA ARG A 94 -5.22 -15.71 -3.83
C ARG A 94 -5.45 -14.37 -4.54
N GLN A 95 -6.27 -13.50 -3.97
CA GLN A 95 -6.47 -12.16 -4.49
C GLN A 95 -5.25 -11.29 -4.16
N PHE A 96 -4.08 -11.73 -4.64
CA PHE A 96 -2.80 -11.06 -4.45
C PHE A 96 -2.68 -9.88 -5.42
N CYS A 97 -2.05 -8.82 -4.95
CA CYS A 97 -1.72 -7.66 -5.78
C CYS A 97 -0.39 -7.06 -5.34
N VAL A 98 0.11 -6.15 -6.17
CA VAL A 98 1.25 -5.30 -5.87
C VAL A 98 0.79 -3.86 -5.89
N ILE A 99 1.11 -3.11 -4.85
CA ILE A 99 0.83 -1.68 -4.78
C ILE A 99 2.12 -0.95 -5.17
N PRO A 100 2.13 -0.26 -6.34
CA PRO A 100 3.28 0.49 -6.80
C PRO A 100 3.40 1.82 -6.05
N VAL A 101 4.55 2.04 -5.41
CA VAL A 101 4.76 3.13 -4.45
C VAL A 101 6.08 3.83 -4.76
N SER A 102 6.07 5.13 -5.07
CA SER A 102 7.30 5.93 -5.18
C SER A 102 7.94 6.17 -3.81
N SER A 103 7.11 6.39 -2.78
CA SER A 103 7.54 6.52 -1.38
C SER A 103 6.38 6.32 -0.41
N PHE A 104 6.69 6.00 0.83
CA PHE A 104 5.69 5.92 1.90
C PHE A 104 6.16 6.68 3.14
N TYR A 105 5.25 6.94 4.07
CA TYR A 105 5.53 7.78 5.21
C TYR A 105 5.24 7.08 6.52
N GLU A 106 6.17 7.23 7.47
CA GLU A 106 6.03 6.73 8.82
C GLU A 106 6.42 7.83 9.84
N PRO A 107 5.81 7.83 11.02
CA PRO A 107 6.17 8.78 12.07
C PRO A 107 7.41 8.30 12.83
N SER A 108 8.43 9.15 12.93
CA SER A 108 9.54 9.00 13.88
C SER A 108 9.20 9.74 15.17
N TYR A 109 9.66 9.20 16.30
CA TYR A 109 9.49 9.79 17.62
C TYR A 109 10.85 10.05 18.31
N GLU A 110 11.94 10.06 17.57
CA GLU A 110 13.31 10.25 18.09
C GLU A 110 13.48 11.60 18.82
N THR A 111 12.71 12.62 18.44
CA THR A 111 12.70 13.95 19.09
C THR A 111 11.67 14.07 20.21
N GLY A 112 11.00 12.98 20.58
CA GLY A 112 9.90 12.97 21.57
C GLY A 112 8.54 13.45 21.01
N LYS A 113 8.48 13.83 19.74
CA LYS A 113 7.25 14.19 19.02
C LYS A 113 7.16 13.42 17.71
N ALA A 114 5.92 13.20 17.24
CA ALA A 114 5.71 12.58 15.94
C ALA A 114 6.22 13.49 14.82
N GLU A 115 7.25 13.08 14.13
CA GLU A 115 7.77 13.71 12.92
C GLU A 115 7.55 12.79 11.73
N ARG A 116 6.96 13.33 10.67
CA ARG A 116 6.72 12.58 9.43
C ARG A 116 8.02 12.42 8.67
N TRP A 117 8.35 11.17 8.33
CA TRP A 117 9.51 10.82 7.51
C TRP A 117 9.05 10.12 6.24
N GLU A 118 9.69 10.44 5.13
CA GLU A 118 9.54 9.77 3.84
C GLU A 118 10.55 8.64 3.73
N ILE A 119 10.07 7.47 3.29
CA ILE A 119 10.87 6.27 3.06
C ILE A 119 10.71 5.88 1.60
N ALA A 120 11.82 5.65 0.90
CA ALA A 120 11.86 5.35 -0.53
C ALA A 120 12.96 4.33 -0.84
N GLY A 121 12.98 3.81 -2.07
CA GLY A 121 14.07 3.01 -2.58
C GLY A 121 15.38 3.80 -2.63
N ALA A 122 16.50 3.20 -2.22
CA ALA A 122 17.81 3.85 -2.22
C ALA A 122 18.33 4.12 -3.63
N ASP A 123 17.87 3.35 -4.61
CA ASP A 123 18.14 3.52 -6.04
C ASP A 123 17.26 4.59 -6.71
N GLY A 124 16.29 5.15 -5.98
CA GLY A 124 15.31 6.10 -6.50
C GLY A 124 14.14 5.45 -7.25
N ASP A 125 14.14 4.15 -7.38
CA ASP A 125 13.08 3.40 -8.06
C ASP A 125 11.84 3.22 -7.17
N SER A 126 10.69 3.08 -7.81
CA SER A 126 9.44 2.73 -7.15
C SER A 126 9.48 1.34 -6.53
N LEU A 127 8.89 1.19 -5.36
CA LEU A 127 8.78 -0.04 -4.59
C LEU A 127 7.47 -0.78 -4.92
N GLY A 128 7.53 -2.09 -5.03
CA GLY A 128 6.36 -2.96 -5.15
C GLY A 128 5.95 -3.50 -3.78
N ILE A 129 4.83 -3.06 -3.24
CA ILE A 129 4.33 -3.53 -1.95
C ILE A 129 3.38 -4.70 -2.15
N ALA A 130 3.64 -5.83 -1.50
CA ALA A 130 2.72 -6.96 -1.52
C ALA A 130 1.39 -6.60 -0.83
N GLY A 131 0.29 -7.00 -1.42
CA GLY A 131 -1.03 -6.71 -0.90
C GLY A 131 -2.09 -7.71 -1.32
N LEU A 132 -3.30 -7.45 -0.84
CA LEU A 132 -4.51 -8.17 -1.22
C LEU A 132 -5.52 -7.19 -1.81
N TRP A 133 -6.35 -7.68 -2.72
CA TRP A 133 -7.46 -6.90 -3.27
C TRP A 133 -8.80 -7.60 -3.07
N GLU A 134 -9.88 -6.82 -3.12
CA GLU A 134 -11.26 -7.32 -3.08
C GLU A 134 -12.12 -6.47 -4.01
N LEU A 135 -13.09 -7.12 -4.67
CA LEU A 135 -14.10 -6.47 -5.49
C LEU A 135 -15.46 -6.64 -4.82
N LYS A 136 -16.03 -5.54 -4.35
CA LYS A 136 -17.41 -5.47 -3.86
C LYS A 136 -18.31 -5.08 -5.03
N SER A 137 -19.22 -5.97 -5.44
CA SER A 137 -20.08 -5.77 -6.62
C SER A 137 -21.08 -4.63 -6.46
N ASP A 138 -21.58 -4.44 -5.26
CA ASP A 138 -22.60 -3.45 -4.86
C ASP A 138 -21.97 -2.31 -4.04
N GLY A 139 -20.98 -1.66 -4.60
CA GLY A 139 -20.32 -0.51 -3.99
C GLY A 139 -21.18 0.75 -3.99
N PRO A 140 -20.60 1.90 -3.64
CA PRO A 140 -21.30 3.19 -3.65
C PRO A 140 -21.97 3.46 -5.00
N ASN A 141 -23.22 3.95 -4.93
CA ASN A 141 -24.04 4.26 -6.11
C ASN A 141 -24.34 3.05 -7.03
N GLY A 142 -24.29 1.82 -6.47
CA GLY A 142 -24.50 0.59 -7.23
C GLY A 142 -23.38 0.21 -8.20
N LEU A 143 -22.24 0.87 -8.13
CA LEU A 143 -21.06 0.56 -8.96
C LEU A 143 -20.11 -0.38 -8.22
N PRO A 144 -19.40 -1.28 -8.94
CA PRO A 144 -18.38 -2.10 -8.31
C PRO A 144 -17.29 -1.27 -7.65
N LEU A 145 -16.85 -1.69 -6.45
CA LEU A 145 -15.76 -1.06 -5.71
C LEU A 145 -14.58 -2.02 -5.61
N LEU A 146 -13.51 -1.73 -6.34
CA LEU A 146 -12.23 -2.38 -6.16
C LEU A 146 -11.50 -1.74 -4.97
N SER A 147 -10.95 -2.54 -4.07
CA SER A 147 -10.22 -2.07 -2.89
C SER A 147 -9.02 -2.96 -2.60
N PHE A 148 -8.04 -2.44 -1.86
CA PHE A 148 -6.82 -3.18 -1.55
C PHE A 148 -6.28 -2.86 -0.16
N THR A 149 -5.42 -3.74 0.35
CA THR A 149 -4.67 -3.56 1.60
C THR A 149 -3.19 -3.87 1.36
N MET A 150 -2.31 -3.21 2.10
CA MET A 150 -0.88 -3.52 2.10
C MET A 150 -0.57 -4.54 3.18
N LEU A 151 0.25 -5.55 2.88
CA LEU A 151 0.73 -6.52 3.86
C LEU A 151 1.85 -5.91 4.70
N THR A 152 1.85 -6.24 5.99
CA THR A 152 2.88 -5.79 6.94
C THR A 152 3.41 -6.95 7.77
N ILE A 153 4.70 -6.89 8.08
CA ILE A 153 5.41 -7.85 8.96
C ILE A 153 6.05 -7.11 10.14
N ASN A 154 6.45 -7.88 11.15
CA ASN A 154 7.22 -7.37 12.27
C ASN A 154 8.58 -6.83 11.80
N ALA A 155 8.98 -5.67 12.33
CA ALA A 155 10.23 -4.96 11.99
C ALA A 155 11.15 -4.74 13.21
N ASP A 156 10.93 -5.46 14.32
CA ASP A 156 11.78 -5.34 15.50
C ASP A 156 13.23 -5.71 15.15
N GLY A 157 14.18 -4.83 15.49
CA GLY A 157 15.59 -4.99 15.14
C GLY A 157 15.95 -4.72 13.67
N HIS A 158 15.00 -4.31 12.81
CA HIS A 158 15.33 -3.86 11.46
C HIS A 158 16.11 -2.54 11.52
N PRO A 159 17.32 -2.40 10.92
CA PRO A 159 18.19 -1.25 11.13
C PRO A 159 17.56 0.10 10.84
N LEU A 160 16.69 0.20 9.83
CA LEU A 160 15.99 1.43 9.49
C LEU A 160 14.60 1.50 10.15
N MET A 161 13.76 0.48 9.97
CA MET A 161 12.33 0.56 10.29
C MET A 161 12.02 0.57 11.79
N GLN A 162 12.93 0.06 12.64
CA GLN A 162 12.79 0.15 14.10
C GLN A 162 12.74 1.59 14.65
N ARG A 163 13.21 2.59 13.89
CA ARG A 163 13.22 4.01 14.24
C ARG A 163 11.83 4.65 14.21
N PHE A 164 10.88 3.99 13.52
CA PHE A 164 9.55 4.53 13.31
C PHE A 164 8.54 3.93 14.29
N HIS A 165 7.35 4.53 14.36
CA HIS A 165 6.31 4.27 15.36
C HIS A 165 6.72 4.68 16.78
N LYS A 166 5.77 4.68 17.72
CA LYS A 166 6.07 5.01 19.11
C LYS A 166 7.05 4.00 19.72
N PRO A 167 7.85 4.40 20.70
CA PRO A 167 8.85 3.50 21.32
C PRO A 167 8.26 2.18 21.83
N ASP A 168 7.08 2.23 22.45
CA ASP A 168 6.41 1.08 23.06
C ASP A 168 5.52 0.30 22.10
N ASP A 169 5.32 0.79 20.86
CA ASP A 169 4.53 0.09 19.84
C ASP A 169 5.39 -0.98 19.15
N GLU A 170 4.76 -2.11 18.80
CA GLU A 170 5.36 -3.11 17.92
C GLU A 170 5.84 -2.45 16.63
N LYS A 171 7.09 -2.70 16.26
CA LYS A 171 7.68 -2.19 15.02
C LYS A 171 7.18 -2.99 13.83
N ARG A 172 6.67 -2.28 12.83
CA ARG A 172 6.10 -2.89 11.63
C ARG A 172 6.73 -2.29 10.38
N MET A 173 6.81 -3.09 9.31
CA MET A 173 7.17 -2.60 7.98
C MET A 173 6.25 -3.21 6.93
N LEU A 174 6.16 -2.55 5.78
CA LEU A 174 5.50 -3.08 4.59
C LEU A 174 6.28 -4.30 4.06
N VAL A 175 5.57 -5.26 3.51
CA VAL A 175 6.18 -6.34 2.72
C VAL A 175 6.53 -5.78 1.34
N ILE A 176 7.81 -5.51 1.15
CA ILE A 176 8.35 -4.96 -0.10
C ILE A 176 8.93 -6.12 -0.92
N LEU A 177 8.45 -6.30 -2.13
CA LEU A 177 8.90 -7.35 -3.04
C LEU A 177 10.18 -6.94 -3.79
N ASP A 178 11.10 -7.88 -4.00
CA ASP A 178 12.11 -7.69 -5.02
C ASP A 178 11.42 -7.64 -6.40
N PRO A 179 11.82 -6.74 -7.30
CA PRO A 179 11.18 -6.61 -8.62
C PRO A 179 11.08 -7.91 -9.40
N ARG A 180 12.05 -8.82 -9.23
CA ARG A 180 12.07 -10.15 -9.88
C ARG A 180 11.04 -11.12 -9.31
N GLN A 181 10.50 -10.83 -8.12
CA GLN A 181 9.53 -11.68 -7.43
C GLN A 181 8.07 -11.26 -7.66
N ILE A 182 7.82 -10.18 -8.41
CA ILE A 182 6.47 -9.64 -8.59
C ILE A 182 5.54 -10.66 -9.26
N ASP A 183 5.98 -11.30 -10.34
CA ASP A 183 5.17 -12.33 -11.02
C ASP A 183 5.00 -13.56 -10.13
N ASP A 184 6.07 -14.00 -9.49
CA ASP A 184 6.02 -15.13 -8.57
C ASP A 184 5.02 -14.89 -7.43
N TRP A 185 4.99 -13.65 -6.88
CA TRP A 185 4.01 -13.27 -5.88
C TRP A 185 2.57 -13.32 -6.40
N LEU A 186 2.32 -12.76 -7.57
CA LEU A 186 0.98 -12.71 -8.16
C LEU A 186 0.43 -14.11 -8.48
N HIS A 187 1.31 -15.08 -8.82
CA HIS A 187 0.94 -16.44 -9.22
C HIS A 187 1.06 -17.47 -8.10
N CYS A 188 1.70 -17.14 -6.96
CA CYS A 188 2.02 -18.16 -5.95
C CYS A 188 0.74 -18.78 -5.34
N PRO A 189 0.77 -20.08 -5.01
CA PRO A 189 -0.23 -20.69 -4.14
C PRO A 189 -0.13 -20.12 -2.72
N VAL A 190 -1.24 -20.16 -1.97
CA VAL A 190 -1.30 -19.58 -0.61
C VAL A 190 -0.26 -20.21 0.32
N GLU A 191 -0.02 -21.51 0.14
CA GLU A 191 0.91 -22.32 0.93
C GLU A 191 2.37 -21.89 0.75
N GLU A 192 2.67 -21.21 -0.35
CA GLU A 192 4.02 -20.69 -0.65
C GLU A 192 4.18 -19.19 -0.39
N ALA A 193 3.10 -18.50 0.00
CA ALA A 193 3.13 -17.05 0.17
C ALA A 193 4.17 -16.58 1.21
N ASP A 194 4.44 -17.40 2.23
CA ASP A 194 5.38 -17.06 3.31
C ASP A 194 6.80 -16.77 2.82
N ARG A 195 7.21 -17.33 1.68
CA ARG A 195 8.54 -17.07 1.10
C ARG A 195 8.77 -15.62 0.69
N PHE A 196 7.69 -14.84 0.49
CA PHE A 196 7.74 -13.42 0.15
C PHE A 196 7.61 -12.51 1.39
N LEU A 197 7.17 -13.05 2.51
CA LEU A 197 6.88 -12.30 3.73
C LEU A 197 8.16 -12.08 4.55
N VAL A 198 9.15 -11.46 3.92
CA VAL A 198 10.49 -11.24 4.50
C VAL A 198 10.77 -9.74 4.66
N ARG A 199 11.65 -9.40 5.59
CA ARG A 199 12.10 -8.02 5.79
C ARG A 199 12.94 -7.57 4.60
N TYR A 200 12.57 -6.43 4.05
CA TYR A 200 13.35 -5.82 2.96
C TYR A 200 14.67 -5.27 3.48
N PRO A 201 15.80 -5.46 2.77
CA PRO A 201 17.11 -5.01 3.24
C PRO A 201 17.17 -3.52 3.54
N ALA A 202 17.72 -3.13 4.71
CA ALA A 202 17.76 -1.74 5.14
C ALA A 202 18.60 -0.85 4.22
N GLU A 203 19.68 -1.39 3.65
CA GLU A 203 20.57 -0.71 2.72
C GLU A 203 19.93 -0.38 1.37
N ARG A 204 18.79 -1.01 1.07
CA ARG A 204 18.00 -0.71 -0.13
C ARG A 204 16.90 0.34 0.11
N LEU A 205 16.84 0.89 1.32
CA LEU A 205 15.90 1.95 1.69
C LEU A 205 16.63 3.20 2.16
N VAL A 206 16.05 4.35 1.88
CA VAL A 206 16.48 5.64 2.43
C VAL A 206 15.31 6.30 3.14
N ALA A 207 15.61 7.07 4.19
CA ALA A 207 14.62 7.83 4.92
C ALA A 207 15.08 9.27 5.15
N LYS A 208 14.15 10.22 5.00
CA LYS A 208 14.39 11.65 5.25
C LYS A 208 13.19 12.30 5.91
N ALA A 209 13.42 13.32 6.72
CA ALA A 209 12.34 14.11 7.30
C ALA A 209 11.51 14.78 6.19
N ALA A 210 10.19 14.67 6.28
CA ALA A 210 9.24 15.19 5.28
C ALA A 210 8.02 15.81 5.97
N PRO A 211 8.19 16.92 6.71
CA PRO A 211 7.09 17.55 7.42
C PRO A 211 6.01 17.99 6.44
N MET A 212 4.73 17.80 6.82
CA MET A 212 3.63 18.31 6.01
C MET A 212 3.67 19.85 5.99
N ALA A 213 3.48 20.43 4.81
CA ALA A 213 3.30 21.87 4.71
C ALA A 213 2.13 22.33 5.60
N ARG A 214 2.34 23.32 6.45
CA ARG A 214 1.24 23.92 7.22
C ARG A 214 0.19 24.45 6.25
N ARG A 215 -1.05 23.98 6.34
CA ARG A 215 -2.16 24.63 5.65
C ARG A 215 -2.17 26.09 6.09
N LYS A 216 -1.94 27.01 5.16
CA LYS A 216 -2.24 28.42 5.40
C LYS A 216 -3.73 28.49 5.76
N PRO A 217 -4.11 29.17 6.86
CA PRO A 217 -5.53 29.46 7.09
C PRO A 217 -6.08 30.15 5.85
N ALA A 218 -7.28 29.75 5.42
CA ALA A 218 -7.98 30.45 4.36
C ALA A 218 -8.02 31.93 4.76
N GLN A 219 -7.48 32.82 3.93
CA GLN A 219 -7.70 34.25 4.08
C GLN A 219 -9.20 34.48 3.81
N ASP A 220 -9.97 34.76 4.84
CA ASP A 220 -11.29 35.34 4.70
C ASP A 220 -11.13 36.60 3.87
N THR A 221 -11.46 36.52 2.60
CA THR A 221 -11.63 37.69 1.75
C THR A 221 -12.95 38.31 2.18
N LEU A 222 -12.87 39.18 3.19
CA LEU A 222 -13.94 40.14 3.48
C LEU A 222 -14.12 40.97 2.22
N LEU A 223 -15.10 40.62 1.42
CA LEU A 223 -15.66 41.54 0.43
C LEU A 223 -16.32 42.67 1.22
N GLY A 224 -15.58 43.78 1.31
CA GLY A 224 -16.15 45.05 1.75
C GLY A 224 -17.24 45.48 0.77
N PHE A 225 -18.40 45.77 1.33
CA PHE A 225 -19.47 46.52 0.68
C PHE A 225 -19.12 47.98 0.62
#